data_ec6497b70b861750acc7c5ee9a7181f4
#
_entry.id   ec6497b70b861750acc7c5ee9a7181f4
#
_cell.length_a   1.000
_cell.length_b   1.000
_cell.length_c   1.000
_cell.angle_alpha   90.00
_cell.angle_beta   90.00
_cell.angle_gamma   90.00
#
_symmetry.space_group_name_H-M   'P 1'
#
loop_
_entity.id
_entity.type
_entity.pdbx_description
1 polymer ?
#
loop_
_entity_poly.entity_id
_entity_poly.type
_entity_poly.pdbx_seq_one_letter_code
_entity_poly.pdbx_strand_id
1 'polypeptide(L)'
;HNVVVEQFKQLWLNKTISSTIFDTNGHVVIMSEQAKSEFGINSNADISKISFYNPTVEDIAKFVAISNPEYTESIMQISLKQAKLQQIVVSEKMPLNFISFVPRYNQFKARLINYLPIFHPSGEVVGIQSFASQFNLFGINEYLDVLQNKPSSQLEILSNESDLPLKLAKRQHEILFLLAIGLSQANAAQILNISRGALAAVVNNVLCPKFGINGSSTKILIDKAVAMNYNKYIPKSLCKPFIVILDINILEKYFMP
;
A
#
# COMPACT_ATOMS: atom_id res chain seq x y z
N HIS A 1 0.49 3.46 -38.17
CA HIS A 1 -0.48 3.06 -37.14
C HIS A 1 -0.18 1.66 -36.60
N ASN A 2 -0.05 0.64 -37.47
CA ASN A 2 0.19 -0.75 -37.06
C ASN A 2 1.53 -0.94 -36.31
N VAL A 3 2.60 -0.23 -36.68
CA VAL A 3 3.91 -0.35 -36.00
C VAL A 3 3.83 0.11 -34.55
N VAL A 4 3.12 1.19 -34.27
CA VAL A 4 2.94 1.69 -32.89
C VAL A 4 2.09 0.71 -32.09
N VAL A 5 1.03 0.13 -32.67
CA VAL A 5 0.16 -0.85 -32.01
C VAL A 5 0.93 -2.13 -31.67
N GLU A 6 1.77 -2.62 -32.59
CA GLU A 6 2.59 -3.82 -32.33
C GLU A 6 3.68 -3.57 -31.27
N GLN A 7 4.31 -2.40 -31.28
CA GLN A 7 5.24 -2.02 -30.20
C GLN A 7 4.54 -1.87 -28.84
N PHE A 8 3.30 -1.34 -28.84
CA PHE A 8 2.47 -1.28 -27.64
C PHE A 8 2.14 -2.68 -27.12
N LYS A 9 1.78 -3.63 -28.01
CA LYS A 9 1.58 -5.03 -27.62
C LYS A 9 2.85 -5.65 -27.02
N GLN A 10 4.02 -5.36 -27.57
CA GLN A 10 5.30 -5.85 -27.03
C GLN A 10 5.61 -5.31 -25.65
N LEU A 11 5.22 -4.06 -25.34
CA LEU A 11 5.32 -3.52 -23.97
C LEU A 11 4.49 -4.34 -22.98
N TRP A 12 3.33 -4.87 -23.40
CA TRP A 12 2.49 -5.74 -22.57
C TRP A 12 3.03 -7.16 -22.39
N LEU A 13 3.80 -7.63 -23.36
CA LEU A 13 4.54 -8.90 -23.26
C LEU A 13 5.81 -8.77 -22.40
N ASN A 14 6.21 -7.54 -22.07
CA ASN A 14 7.38 -7.28 -21.26
C ASN A 14 7.18 -7.80 -19.82
N LYS A 15 8.16 -8.59 -19.35
CA LYS A 15 8.16 -9.20 -18.01
C LYS A 15 8.65 -8.26 -16.91
N THR A 16 8.93 -7.00 -17.21
CA THR A 16 9.48 -6.03 -16.24
C THR A 16 8.45 -5.03 -15.73
N ILE A 17 7.35 -4.81 -16.46
CA ILE A 17 6.33 -3.83 -16.10
C ILE A 17 5.06 -4.57 -15.66
N SER A 18 4.68 -4.37 -14.39
CA SER A 18 3.40 -4.83 -13.88
C SER A 18 2.31 -3.82 -14.22
N SER A 19 1.50 -4.13 -15.23
CA SER A 19 0.41 -3.26 -15.68
C SER A 19 -0.84 -4.05 -16.04
N THR A 20 -2.00 -3.44 -15.78
CA THR A 20 -3.33 -3.99 -16.07
C THR A 20 -4.24 -2.90 -16.60
N ILE A 21 -5.00 -3.18 -17.64
CA ILE A 21 -6.10 -2.32 -18.10
C ILE A 21 -7.42 -2.93 -17.63
N PHE A 22 -8.25 -2.09 -17.05
CA PHE A 22 -9.61 -2.39 -16.62
C PHE A 22 -10.60 -1.60 -17.50
N ASP A 23 -11.78 -2.15 -17.71
CA ASP A 23 -12.92 -1.37 -18.16
C ASP A 23 -13.49 -0.51 -17.03
N THR A 24 -14.49 0.31 -17.33
CA THR A 24 -15.16 1.18 -16.34
C THR A 24 -16.00 0.41 -15.31
N ASN A 25 -16.21 -0.90 -15.51
CA ASN A 25 -16.88 -1.81 -14.59
C ASN A 25 -15.91 -2.66 -13.76
N GLY A 26 -14.60 -2.37 -13.87
CA GLY A 26 -13.56 -3.05 -13.11
C GLY A 26 -13.18 -4.44 -13.62
N HIS A 27 -13.62 -4.84 -14.83
CA HIS A 27 -13.17 -6.09 -15.45
C HIS A 27 -11.80 -5.92 -16.06
N VAL A 28 -10.98 -6.95 -15.98
CA VAL A 28 -9.66 -6.96 -16.60
C VAL A 28 -9.80 -7.14 -18.11
N VAL A 29 -9.30 -6.17 -18.87
CA VAL A 29 -9.26 -6.20 -20.34
C VAL A 29 -7.93 -6.77 -20.84
N ILE A 30 -6.82 -6.26 -20.29
CA ILE A 30 -5.45 -6.68 -20.63
C ILE A 30 -4.61 -6.70 -19.36
N MET A 31 -3.71 -7.67 -19.27
CA MET A 31 -2.76 -7.79 -18.18
C MET A 31 -1.38 -8.15 -18.72
N SER A 32 -0.34 -7.47 -18.27
CA SER A 32 1.04 -7.78 -18.65
C SER A 32 1.49 -9.13 -18.08
N GLU A 33 2.47 -9.77 -18.72
CA GLU A 33 3.02 -11.05 -18.22
C GLU A 33 3.62 -10.91 -16.82
N GLN A 34 4.24 -9.77 -16.52
CA GLN A 34 4.70 -9.47 -15.18
C GLN A 34 3.53 -9.41 -14.17
N ALA A 35 2.44 -8.74 -14.52
CA ALA A 35 1.26 -8.68 -13.65
C ALA A 35 0.64 -10.07 -13.45
N LYS A 36 0.49 -10.86 -14.51
CA LYS A 36 0.00 -12.26 -14.42
C LYS A 36 0.87 -13.09 -13.46
N SER A 37 2.19 -13.05 -13.66
CA SER A 37 3.15 -13.74 -12.80
C SER A 37 3.01 -13.33 -11.33
N GLU A 38 2.86 -12.04 -11.09
CA GLU A 38 2.69 -11.49 -9.74
C GLU A 38 1.39 -11.90 -9.06
N PHE A 39 0.33 -12.10 -9.84
CA PHE A 39 -0.96 -12.60 -9.36
C PHE A 39 -1.06 -14.13 -9.36
N GLY A 40 -0.01 -14.84 -9.81
CA GLY A 40 -0.04 -16.29 -9.96
C GLY A 40 -1.03 -16.78 -11.02
N ILE A 41 -1.35 -15.92 -12.00
CA ILE A 41 -2.26 -16.22 -13.10
C ILE A 41 -1.46 -16.87 -14.21
N ASN A 42 -1.93 -18.01 -14.71
CA ASN A 42 -1.32 -18.66 -15.88
C ASN A 42 -1.44 -17.74 -17.10
N SER A 43 -0.39 -17.66 -17.93
CA SER A 43 -0.37 -16.84 -19.14
C SER A 43 -1.53 -17.11 -20.09
N ASN A 44 -2.05 -18.34 -20.10
CA ASN A 44 -3.18 -18.76 -20.93
C ASN A 44 -4.54 -18.65 -20.22
N ALA A 45 -4.59 -18.13 -18.99
CA ALA A 45 -5.85 -17.99 -18.27
C ALA A 45 -6.76 -16.94 -18.92
N ASP A 46 -8.07 -17.20 -18.87
CA ASP A 46 -9.08 -16.24 -19.29
C ASP A 46 -9.21 -15.15 -18.20
N ILE A 47 -8.55 -14.02 -18.46
CA ILE A 47 -8.54 -12.86 -17.55
C ILE A 47 -9.82 -12.04 -17.62
N SER A 48 -10.66 -12.20 -18.64
CA SER A 48 -11.89 -11.41 -18.83
C SER A 48 -12.94 -11.64 -17.73
N LYS A 49 -12.86 -12.78 -17.03
CA LYS A 49 -13.74 -13.11 -15.91
C LYS A 49 -13.33 -12.50 -14.59
N ILE A 50 -12.17 -11.84 -14.56
CA ILE A 50 -11.63 -11.23 -13.35
C ILE A 50 -12.26 -9.85 -13.17
N SER A 51 -12.99 -9.65 -12.10
CA SER A 51 -13.52 -8.34 -11.71
C SER A 51 -13.04 -7.96 -10.33
N PHE A 52 -12.59 -6.70 -10.19
CA PHE A 52 -12.21 -6.15 -8.89
C PHE A 52 -13.38 -5.46 -8.17
N TYR A 53 -14.53 -5.24 -8.83
CA TYR A 53 -15.68 -4.58 -8.20
C TYR A 53 -16.49 -5.52 -7.31
N ASN A 54 -16.58 -6.80 -7.67
CA ASN A 54 -17.28 -7.82 -6.88
C ASN A 54 -16.46 -9.10 -6.81
N PRO A 55 -15.28 -9.09 -6.17
CA PRO A 55 -14.44 -10.27 -6.09
C PRO A 55 -15.12 -11.32 -5.20
N THR A 56 -15.14 -12.57 -5.66
CA THR A 56 -15.52 -13.70 -4.79
C THR A 56 -14.37 -14.06 -3.87
N VAL A 57 -14.67 -14.82 -2.79
CA VAL A 57 -13.63 -15.35 -1.90
C VAL A 57 -12.63 -16.21 -2.67
N GLU A 58 -13.11 -16.97 -3.68
CA GLU A 58 -12.26 -17.78 -4.57
C GLU A 58 -11.35 -16.93 -5.44
N ASP A 59 -11.86 -15.82 -5.98
CA ASP A 59 -11.05 -14.89 -6.77
C ASP A 59 -9.95 -14.27 -5.91
N ILE A 60 -10.30 -13.84 -4.70
CA ILE A 60 -9.34 -13.29 -3.75
C ILE A 60 -8.27 -14.32 -3.38
N ALA A 61 -8.66 -15.55 -3.09
CA ALA A 61 -7.73 -16.63 -2.77
C ALA A 61 -6.75 -16.91 -3.92
N LYS A 62 -7.24 -16.87 -5.18
CA LYS A 62 -6.41 -17.02 -6.39
C LYS A 62 -5.46 -15.84 -6.57
N PHE A 63 -5.96 -14.60 -6.38
CA PHE A 63 -5.17 -13.38 -6.60
C PHE A 63 -4.06 -13.16 -5.59
N VAL A 64 -4.23 -13.60 -4.37
CA VAL A 64 -3.30 -13.28 -3.28
C VAL A 64 -2.49 -14.49 -2.86
N ALA A 65 -2.80 -15.70 -3.40
CA ALA A 65 -2.15 -16.96 -3.04
C ALA A 65 -2.00 -17.10 -1.51
N ILE A 66 -3.07 -16.77 -0.78
CA ILE A 66 -3.03 -16.76 0.68
C ILE A 66 -3.42 -18.13 1.19
N SER A 67 -2.49 -18.70 1.94
CA SER A 67 -2.73 -19.93 2.71
C SER A 67 -3.38 -19.65 4.07
N ASN A 68 -3.47 -18.40 4.51
CA ASN A 68 -3.96 -18.05 5.84
C ASN A 68 -5.37 -17.43 5.78
N PRO A 69 -6.42 -18.15 6.25
CA PRO A 69 -7.79 -17.63 6.30
C PRO A 69 -7.95 -16.34 7.11
N GLU A 70 -7.05 -16.08 8.06
CA GLU A 70 -7.08 -14.88 8.92
C GLU A 70 -7.05 -13.57 8.12
N TYR A 71 -6.47 -13.58 6.92
CA TYR A 71 -6.37 -12.38 6.09
C TYR A 71 -7.49 -12.22 5.07
N THR A 72 -8.36 -13.22 4.89
CA THR A 72 -9.38 -13.22 3.84
C THR A 72 -10.31 -12.01 3.94
N GLU A 73 -10.81 -11.71 5.13
CA GLU A 73 -11.70 -10.55 5.32
C GLU A 73 -10.96 -9.22 5.10
N SER A 74 -9.76 -9.08 5.62
CA SER A 74 -8.95 -7.87 5.42
C SER A 74 -8.65 -7.61 3.94
N ILE A 75 -8.43 -8.67 3.17
CA ILE A 75 -8.16 -8.57 1.74
C ILE A 75 -9.44 -8.25 0.97
N MET A 76 -10.57 -8.80 1.37
CA MET A 76 -11.88 -8.42 0.83
C MET A 76 -12.09 -6.91 0.98
N GLN A 77 -11.88 -6.37 2.18
CA GLN A 77 -12.00 -4.93 2.46
C GLN A 77 -11.04 -4.09 1.59
N ILE A 78 -9.81 -4.60 1.37
CA ILE A 78 -8.85 -3.95 0.47
C ILE A 78 -9.33 -3.97 -0.98
N SER A 79 -9.85 -5.08 -1.47
CA SER A 79 -10.37 -5.20 -2.82
C SER A 79 -11.54 -4.24 -3.04
N LEU A 80 -12.47 -4.14 -2.09
CA LEU A 80 -13.56 -3.16 -2.13
C LEU A 80 -13.04 -1.72 -2.12
N LYS A 81 -12.01 -1.43 -1.33
CA LYS A 81 -11.38 -0.11 -1.31
C LYS A 81 -10.69 0.21 -2.65
N GLN A 82 -10.01 -0.76 -3.27
CA GLN A 82 -9.43 -0.61 -4.60
C GLN A 82 -10.49 -0.37 -5.68
N ALA A 83 -11.60 -1.10 -5.63
CA ALA A 83 -12.74 -0.88 -6.52
C ALA A 83 -13.29 0.55 -6.39
N LYS A 84 -13.46 1.04 -5.16
CA LYS A 84 -13.86 2.43 -4.91
C LYS A 84 -12.86 3.44 -5.47
N LEU A 85 -11.55 3.19 -5.36
CA LEU A 85 -10.51 4.03 -5.95
C LEU A 85 -10.61 4.07 -7.48
N GLN A 86 -10.90 2.94 -8.14
CA GLN A 86 -11.15 2.91 -9.58
C GLN A 86 -12.38 3.74 -9.97
N GLN A 87 -13.48 3.63 -9.23
CA GLN A 87 -14.69 4.44 -9.45
C GLN A 87 -14.40 5.95 -9.31
N ILE A 88 -13.56 6.33 -8.34
CA ILE A 88 -13.12 7.72 -8.16
C ILE A 88 -12.34 8.20 -9.37
N VAL A 89 -11.41 7.39 -9.91
CA VAL A 89 -10.65 7.73 -11.13
C VAL A 89 -11.56 7.96 -12.31
N VAL A 90 -12.63 7.16 -12.47
CA VAL A 90 -13.62 7.33 -13.54
C VAL A 90 -14.44 8.61 -13.34
N SER A 91 -14.93 8.86 -12.13
CA SER A 91 -15.82 9.99 -11.84
C SER A 91 -15.10 11.33 -11.80
N GLU A 92 -13.90 11.38 -11.18
CA GLU A 92 -13.10 12.60 -11.07
C GLU A 92 -12.24 12.85 -12.32
N LYS A 93 -12.13 11.86 -13.22
CA LYS A 93 -11.35 11.94 -14.46
C LYS A 93 -9.87 12.31 -14.23
N MET A 94 -9.29 11.87 -13.13
CA MET A 94 -7.93 12.22 -12.72
C MET A 94 -7.13 10.99 -12.29
N PRO A 95 -5.79 11.02 -12.45
CA PRO A 95 -4.93 9.97 -11.91
C PRO A 95 -5.02 9.86 -10.39
N LEU A 96 -4.80 8.64 -9.87
CA LEU A 96 -4.78 8.38 -8.44
C LEU A 96 -3.65 7.43 -8.06
N ASN A 97 -2.93 7.77 -6.98
CA ASN A 97 -1.82 6.99 -6.49
C ASN A 97 -2.08 6.51 -5.06
N PHE A 98 -1.74 5.25 -4.80
CA PHE A 98 -1.85 4.68 -3.47
C PHE A 98 -0.82 3.58 -3.25
N ILE A 99 -0.50 3.31 -1.98
CA ILE A 99 0.33 2.18 -1.59
C ILE A 99 -0.59 1.04 -1.15
N SER A 100 -0.39 -0.14 -1.72
CA SER A 100 -1.05 -1.38 -1.30
C SER A 100 -0.03 -2.27 -0.60
N PHE A 101 -0.34 -2.66 0.64
CA PHE A 101 0.46 -3.58 1.43
C PHE A 101 -0.35 -4.85 1.67
N VAL A 102 -0.06 -5.87 0.90
CA VAL A 102 -0.80 -7.14 0.94
C VAL A 102 0.15 -8.32 0.97
N PRO A 103 -0.19 -9.40 1.67
CA PRO A 103 0.60 -10.62 1.62
C PRO A 103 0.48 -11.25 0.22
N ARG A 104 1.61 -11.74 -0.29
CA ARG A 104 1.68 -12.59 -1.47
C ARG A 104 2.68 -13.69 -1.22
N TYR A 105 2.29 -14.94 -1.45
CA TYR A 105 3.16 -16.11 -1.21
C TYR A 105 3.79 -16.08 0.20
N ASN A 106 2.98 -15.78 1.24
CA ASN A 106 3.41 -15.65 2.64
C ASN A 106 4.42 -14.52 2.92
N GLN A 107 4.61 -13.58 1.99
CA GLN A 107 5.43 -12.40 2.19
C GLN A 107 4.57 -11.13 2.04
N PHE A 108 4.72 -10.19 2.96
CA PHE A 108 4.13 -8.87 2.82
C PHE A 108 4.97 -8.03 1.86
N LYS A 109 4.35 -7.54 0.79
CA LYS A 109 5.01 -6.67 -0.19
C LYS A 109 4.22 -5.37 -0.33
N ALA A 110 4.90 -4.25 -0.14
CA ALA A 110 4.34 -2.95 -0.47
C ALA A 110 4.51 -2.67 -1.96
N ARG A 111 3.46 -2.10 -2.56
CA ARG A 111 3.45 -1.67 -3.95
C ARG A 111 2.86 -0.28 -4.07
N LEU A 112 3.54 0.57 -4.82
CA LEU A 112 2.96 1.81 -5.31
C LEU A 112 2.13 1.48 -6.54
N ILE A 113 0.85 1.80 -6.47
CA ILE A 113 -0.11 1.59 -7.55
C ILE A 113 -0.56 2.94 -8.07
N ASN A 114 -0.50 3.09 -9.39
CA ASN A 114 -0.95 4.28 -10.10
C ASN A 114 -2.14 3.88 -10.97
N TYR A 115 -3.28 4.51 -10.79
CA TYR A 115 -4.44 4.40 -11.67
C TYR A 115 -4.51 5.62 -12.57
N LEU A 116 -4.52 5.40 -13.88
CA LEU A 116 -4.58 6.43 -14.90
C LEU A 116 -5.87 6.25 -15.72
N PRO A 117 -6.73 7.27 -15.85
CA PRO A 117 -7.90 7.19 -16.70
C PRO A 117 -7.48 7.12 -18.17
N ILE A 118 -8.13 6.23 -18.93
CA ILE A 118 -8.02 6.16 -20.39
C ILE A 118 -9.21 6.91 -20.97
N PHE A 119 -8.93 7.95 -21.77
CA PHE A 119 -9.96 8.80 -22.34
C PHE A 119 -10.32 8.39 -23.77
N HIS A 120 -11.61 8.39 -24.06
CA HIS A 120 -12.12 8.47 -25.42
C HIS A 120 -11.90 9.89 -25.97
N PRO A 121 -11.83 10.09 -27.32
CA PRO A 121 -11.74 11.44 -27.90
C PRO A 121 -12.88 12.40 -27.51
N SER A 122 -14.02 11.89 -27.07
CA SER A 122 -15.13 12.70 -26.51
C SER A 122 -14.85 13.28 -25.11
N GLY A 123 -13.75 12.90 -24.46
CA GLY A 123 -13.43 13.28 -23.08
C GLY A 123 -14.08 12.39 -22.02
N GLU A 124 -14.70 11.29 -22.40
CA GLU A 124 -15.21 10.27 -21.47
C GLU A 124 -14.12 9.27 -21.10
N VAL A 125 -14.14 8.79 -19.85
CA VAL A 125 -13.27 7.72 -19.40
C VAL A 125 -13.84 6.40 -19.88
N VAL A 126 -13.07 5.63 -20.65
CA VAL A 126 -13.44 4.32 -21.20
C VAL A 126 -12.72 3.16 -20.54
N GLY A 127 -11.77 3.44 -19.68
CA GLY A 127 -11.03 2.43 -18.93
C GLY A 127 -10.03 3.04 -17.98
N ILE A 128 -9.33 2.17 -17.25
CA ILE A 128 -8.30 2.55 -16.29
C ILE A 128 -7.06 1.72 -16.58
N GLN A 129 -5.92 2.39 -16.73
CA GLN A 129 -4.63 1.71 -16.75
C GLN A 129 -4.03 1.73 -15.35
N SER A 130 -3.67 0.55 -14.84
CA SER A 130 -2.94 0.38 -13.59
C SER A 130 -1.47 0.10 -13.86
N PHE A 131 -0.60 0.77 -13.14
CA PHE A 131 0.81 0.40 -13.02
C PHE A 131 1.12 0.08 -11.57
N ALA A 132 1.85 -1.01 -11.35
CA ALA A 132 2.30 -1.38 -10.01
C ALA A 132 3.82 -1.55 -10.00
N SER A 133 4.48 -0.88 -9.08
CA SER A 133 5.91 -1.03 -8.84
C SER A 133 6.16 -1.44 -7.39
N GLN A 134 7.26 -2.13 -7.15
CA GLN A 134 7.67 -2.43 -5.78
C GLN A 134 7.93 -1.12 -5.05
N PHE A 135 7.45 -1.02 -3.82
CA PHE A 135 7.62 0.13 -2.96
C PHE A 135 8.22 -0.31 -1.62
N ASN A 136 9.32 0.34 -1.23
CA ASN A 136 9.91 0.10 0.07
C ASN A 136 9.18 0.96 1.10
N LEU A 137 8.13 0.40 1.71
CA LEU A 137 7.31 1.11 2.69
C LEU A 137 8.11 1.49 3.95
N PHE A 138 9.12 0.71 4.28
CA PHE A 138 9.83 0.75 5.55
C PHE A 138 11.25 1.36 5.47
N GLY A 139 11.48 2.28 4.52
CA GLY A 139 12.58 3.21 4.71
C GLY A 139 13.56 3.44 3.57
N ILE A 140 13.99 4.69 3.50
CA ILE A 140 15.16 5.17 2.74
C ILE A 140 16.45 4.49 3.23
N ASN A 141 16.50 4.02 4.47
CA ASN A 141 17.69 3.40 5.05
C ASN A 141 18.08 2.09 4.33
N GLU A 142 17.12 1.27 3.88
CA GLU A 142 17.43 0.10 3.04
C GLU A 142 18.08 0.49 1.71
N TYR A 143 17.67 1.63 1.13
CA TYR A 143 18.27 2.15 -0.09
C TYR A 143 19.72 2.62 0.15
N LEU A 144 19.96 3.26 1.28
CA LEU A 144 21.31 3.69 1.69
C LEU A 144 22.20 2.51 2.05
N ASP A 145 21.66 1.48 2.68
CA ASP A 145 22.39 0.25 3.01
C ASP A 145 22.80 -0.52 1.74
N VAL A 146 21.92 -0.60 0.74
CA VAL A 146 22.24 -1.17 -0.59
C VAL A 146 23.32 -0.36 -1.30
N LEU A 147 23.23 0.98 -1.28
CA LEU A 147 24.26 1.85 -1.87
C LEU A 147 25.62 1.76 -1.17
N GLN A 148 25.64 1.42 0.11
CA GLN A 148 26.85 1.27 0.91
C GLN A 148 27.38 -0.16 0.96
N ASN A 149 26.81 -1.11 0.16
CA ASN A 149 27.14 -2.55 0.21
C ASN A 149 27.07 -3.15 1.63
N LYS A 150 26.27 -2.59 2.51
CA LYS A 150 25.98 -3.18 3.81
C LYS A 150 24.89 -4.23 3.64
N PRO A 151 24.94 -5.38 4.37
CA PRO A 151 23.82 -6.30 4.39
C PRO A 151 22.58 -5.51 4.83
N SER A 152 21.53 -5.55 4.01
CA SER A 152 20.28 -4.88 4.30
C SER A 152 19.87 -5.21 5.74
N SER A 153 19.71 -4.19 6.57
CA SER A 153 19.19 -4.36 7.91
C SER A 153 17.76 -4.88 7.75
N GLN A 154 17.60 -6.20 7.89
CA GLN A 154 16.29 -6.83 7.83
C GLN A 154 15.44 -6.19 8.91
N LEU A 155 14.28 -5.67 8.51
CA LEU A 155 13.25 -5.27 9.44
C LEU A 155 12.85 -6.48 10.27
N GLU A 156 13.11 -6.46 11.55
CA GLU A 156 12.80 -7.54 12.46
C GLU A 156 11.35 -7.37 12.96
N ILE A 157 10.58 -8.46 12.85
CA ILE A 157 9.29 -8.51 13.54
C ILE A 157 9.57 -8.75 15.01
N LEU A 158 9.17 -7.80 15.86
CA LEU A 158 9.31 -7.97 17.30
C LEU A 158 8.59 -9.22 17.78
N SER A 159 9.37 -10.18 18.23
CA SER A 159 8.87 -11.39 18.89
C SER A 159 8.40 -11.09 20.33
N ASN A 160 8.97 -10.04 20.97
CA ASN A 160 8.62 -9.63 22.34
C ASN A 160 8.71 -8.11 22.50
N GLU A 161 7.61 -7.47 22.95
CA GLU A 161 7.58 -6.02 23.23
C GLU A 161 8.49 -5.59 24.39
N SER A 162 9.02 -6.56 25.17
CA SER A 162 9.98 -6.31 26.25
C SER A 162 11.36 -5.85 25.79
N ASP A 163 11.70 -6.05 24.50
CA ASP A 163 13.00 -5.72 23.94
C ASP A 163 13.14 -4.25 23.53
N LEU A 164 12.04 -3.49 23.66
CA LEU A 164 12.04 -2.08 23.34
C LEU A 164 12.66 -1.24 24.49
N PRO A 165 13.41 -0.17 24.15
CA PRO A 165 14.06 0.70 25.15
C PRO A 165 13.10 1.34 26.16
N LEU A 166 11.86 1.63 25.74
CA LEU A 166 10.79 2.13 26.58
C LEU A 166 9.55 1.25 26.44
N LYS A 167 8.92 0.92 27.56
CA LYS A 167 7.65 0.17 27.56
C LYS A 167 6.54 1.03 26.98
N LEU A 168 6.06 0.67 25.81
CA LEU A 168 4.95 1.31 25.12
C LEU A 168 3.73 0.38 25.11
N ALA A 169 2.53 0.96 25.19
CA ALA A 169 1.33 0.21 24.88
C ALA A 169 1.30 -0.08 23.36
N LYS A 170 0.64 -1.18 22.96
CA LYS A 170 0.55 -1.62 21.55
C LYS A 170 0.27 -0.46 20.58
N ARG A 171 -0.77 0.35 20.85
CA ARG A 171 -1.13 1.48 19.99
C ARG A 171 -0.08 2.59 19.94
N GLN A 172 0.63 2.81 21.04
CA GLN A 172 1.72 3.79 21.13
C GLN A 172 2.91 3.36 20.25
N HIS A 173 3.26 2.07 20.30
CA HIS A 173 4.31 1.50 19.46
C HIS A 173 3.94 1.54 17.98
N GLU A 174 2.71 1.16 17.60
CA GLU A 174 2.22 1.24 16.22
C GLU A 174 2.34 2.67 15.65
N ILE A 175 1.88 3.67 16.40
CA ILE A 175 1.97 5.08 16.00
C ILE A 175 3.42 5.52 15.85
N LEU A 176 4.24 5.25 16.87
CA LEU A 176 5.64 5.65 16.87
C LEU A 176 6.42 5.03 15.72
N PHE A 177 6.22 3.73 15.47
CA PHE A 177 6.86 3.02 14.36
C PHE A 177 6.48 3.65 13.01
N LEU A 178 5.19 3.85 12.73
CA LEU A 178 4.72 4.43 11.47
C LEU A 178 5.28 5.83 11.21
N LEU A 179 5.38 6.65 12.26
CA LEU A 179 6.00 7.97 12.15
C LEU A 179 7.52 7.89 11.97
N ALA A 180 8.19 6.98 12.67
CA ALA A 180 9.64 6.80 12.60
C ALA A 180 10.13 6.27 11.25
N ILE A 181 9.28 5.54 10.50
CA ILE A 181 9.57 5.13 9.12
C ILE A 181 9.22 6.21 8.08
N GLY A 182 8.81 7.42 8.51
CA GLY A 182 8.60 8.58 7.64
C GLY A 182 7.16 8.79 7.16
N LEU A 183 6.17 8.06 7.67
CA LEU A 183 4.78 8.31 7.29
C LEU A 183 4.25 9.59 7.96
N SER A 184 3.41 10.33 7.24
CA SER A 184 2.67 11.45 7.80
C SER A 184 1.67 10.99 8.86
N GLN A 185 1.28 11.87 9.78
CA GLN A 185 0.22 11.58 10.75
C GLN A 185 -1.09 11.16 10.08
N ALA A 186 -1.42 11.75 8.92
CA ALA A 186 -2.61 11.38 8.16
C ALA A 186 -2.53 9.93 7.63
N ASN A 187 -1.40 9.55 7.03
CA ASN A 187 -1.19 8.21 6.51
C ASN A 187 -1.13 7.15 7.62
N ALA A 188 -0.46 7.47 8.73
CA ALA A 188 -0.43 6.61 9.90
C ALA A 188 -1.83 6.39 10.50
N ALA A 189 -2.65 7.44 10.56
CA ALA A 189 -4.04 7.37 11.02
C ALA A 189 -4.89 6.47 10.12
N GLN A 190 -4.72 6.53 8.78
CA GLN A 190 -5.38 5.62 7.84
C GLN A 190 -5.05 4.15 8.12
N ILE A 191 -3.76 3.83 8.26
CA ILE A 191 -3.29 2.46 8.52
C ILE A 191 -3.89 1.92 9.81
N LEU A 192 -3.98 2.78 10.81
CA LEU A 192 -4.47 2.45 12.15
C LEU A 192 -5.99 2.54 12.28
N ASN A 193 -6.69 2.98 11.23
CA ASN A 193 -8.14 3.19 11.21
C ASN A 193 -8.63 4.08 12.38
N ILE A 194 -7.98 5.22 12.56
CA ILE A 194 -8.34 6.25 13.56
C ILE A 194 -8.32 7.64 12.92
N SER A 195 -8.95 8.62 13.57
CA SER A 195 -8.85 10.00 13.11
C SER A 195 -7.45 10.58 13.31
N ARG A 196 -7.05 11.52 12.44
CA ARG A 196 -5.78 12.26 12.59
C ARG A 196 -5.70 12.96 13.93
N GLY A 197 -6.82 13.51 14.41
CA GLY A 197 -6.91 14.17 15.72
C GLY A 197 -6.61 13.22 16.88
N ALA A 198 -7.16 11.99 16.84
CA ALA A 198 -6.89 10.97 17.84
C ALA A 198 -5.41 10.56 17.84
N LEU A 199 -4.79 10.40 16.65
CA LEU A 199 -3.36 10.13 16.54
C LEU A 199 -2.53 11.28 17.12
N ALA A 200 -2.84 12.53 16.73
CA ALA A 200 -2.14 13.72 17.25
C ALA A 200 -2.25 13.84 18.77
N ALA A 201 -3.39 13.51 19.36
CA ALA A 201 -3.56 13.49 20.80
C ALA A 201 -2.62 12.48 21.49
N VAL A 202 -2.47 11.27 20.93
CA VAL A 202 -1.53 10.27 21.45
C VAL A 202 -0.08 10.76 21.33
N VAL A 203 0.28 11.36 20.19
CA VAL A 203 1.63 11.93 19.98
C VAL A 203 1.93 12.99 21.03
N ASN A 204 1.05 13.98 21.16
CA ASN A 204 1.30 15.16 22.00
C ASN A 204 1.18 14.85 23.49
N ASN A 205 0.15 14.10 23.89
CA ASN A 205 -0.18 13.93 25.31
C ASN A 205 0.49 12.70 25.95
N VAL A 206 0.98 11.76 25.12
CA VAL A 206 1.53 10.50 25.62
C VAL A 206 2.96 10.27 25.15
N LEU A 207 3.20 10.26 23.84
CA LEU A 207 4.52 9.92 23.31
C LEU A 207 5.56 11.01 23.59
N CYS A 208 5.26 12.27 23.29
CA CYS A 208 6.19 13.35 23.57
C CYS A 208 6.63 13.39 25.05
N PRO A 209 5.74 13.35 26.03
CA PRO A 209 6.12 13.28 27.45
C PRO A 209 6.95 12.05 27.80
N LYS A 210 6.58 10.86 27.30
CA LYS A 210 7.34 9.61 27.53
C LYS A 210 8.77 9.67 27.01
N PHE A 211 8.99 10.39 25.92
CA PHE A 211 10.32 10.60 25.32
C PHE A 211 11.04 11.84 25.88
N GLY A 212 10.52 12.44 26.95
CA GLY A 212 11.12 13.62 27.59
C GLY A 212 11.16 14.83 26.66
N ILE A 213 10.10 15.03 25.86
CA ILE A 213 9.95 16.16 24.96
C ILE A 213 8.99 17.16 25.59
N ASN A 214 9.51 18.34 25.89
CA ASN A 214 8.70 19.47 26.37
C ASN A 214 7.97 20.10 25.19
N GLY A 215 6.63 20.07 25.22
CA GLY A 215 5.78 20.52 24.13
C GLY A 215 5.46 19.43 23.08
N SER A 216 4.80 19.83 22.00
CA SER A 216 4.32 18.92 20.96
C SER A 216 5.17 19.04 19.70
N SER A 217 6.28 18.32 19.62
CA SER A 217 7.13 18.28 18.43
C SER A 217 7.23 16.87 17.87
N THR A 218 6.42 16.57 16.85
CA THR A 218 6.48 15.29 16.14
C THR A 218 7.86 15.04 15.53
N LYS A 219 8.55 16.08 15.02
CA LYS A 219 9.88 15.95 14.45
C LYS A 219 10.88 15.45 15.50
N ILE A 220 10.95 16.10 16.65
CA ILE A 220 11.87 15.68 17.73
C ILE A 220 11.52 14.27 18.22
N LEU A 221 10.23 13.91 18.27
CA LEU A 221 9.80 12.56 18.61
C LEU A 221 10.32 11.52 17.60
N ILE A 222 10.21 11.81 16.30
CA ILE A 222 10.70 10.94 15.24
C ILE A 222 12.23 10.78 15.37
N ASP A 223 12.97 11.87 15.52
CA ASP A 223 14.43 11.85 15.60
C ASP A 223 14.88 10.97 16.79
N LYS A 224 14.24 11.12 17.96
CA LYS A 224 14.51 10.28 19.14
C LYS A 224 14.12 8.82 18.92
N ALA A 225 12.98 8.57 18.28
CA ALA A 225 12.53 7.20 17.98
C ALA A 225 13.50 6.47 17.06
N VAL A 226 13.99 7.14 16.01
CA VAL A 226 14.99 6.61 15.08
C VAL A 226 16.32 6.36 15.80
N ALA A 227 16.79 7.31 16.63
CA ALA A 227 18.00 7.14 17.42
C ALA A 227 17.93 5.93 18.39
N MET A 228 16.72 5.59 18.84
CA MET A 228 16.44 4.42 19.69
C MET A 228 16.06 3.17 18.88
N ASN A 229 16.23 3.16 17.56
CA ASN A 229 15.95 2.06 16.62
C ASN A 229 14.48 1.61 16.55
N TYR A 230 13.50 2.41 16.97
CA TYR A 230 12.08 2.06 16.84
C TYR A 230 11.64 1.86 15.39
N ASN A 231 12.33 2.45 14.42
CA ASN A 231 12.09 2.26 12.99
C ASN A 231 12.52 0.89 12.47
N LYS A 232 13.26 0.09 13.24
CA LYS A 232 13.74 -1.25 12.83
C LYS A 232 12.81 -2.38 13.25
N TYR A 233 11.93 -2.15 14.20
CA TYR A 233 11.09 -3.20 14.78
C TYR A 233 9.62 -3.00 14.39
N ILE A 234 9.14 -3.83 13.47
CA ILE A 234 7.74 -3.79 13.04
C ILE A 234 6.85 -4.37 14.13
N PRO A 235 5.86 -3.60 14.64
CA PRO A 235 4.84 -4.17 15.52
C PRO A 235 4.12 -5.32 14.83
N LYS A 236 4.01 -6.49 15.47
CA LYS A 236 3.33 -7.68 14.93
C LYS A 236 1.91 -7.37 14.45
N SER A 237 1.24 -6.45 15.11
CA SER A 237 -0.11 -6.01 14.76
C SER A 237 -0.22 -5.21 13.47
N LEU A 238 0.90 -4.70 12.94
CA LEU A 238 0.96 -4.04 11.63
C LEU A 238 1.24 -5.02 10.47
N CYS A 239 1.57 -6.26 10.77
CA CYS A 239 1.71 -7.32 9.77
C CYS A 239 0.32 -7.77 9.28
N LYS A 240 -0.49 -6.84 8.79
CA LYS A 240 -1.82 -7.08 8.21
C LYS A 240 -1.98 -6.26 6.93
N PRO A 241 -2.86 -6.70 6.01
CA PRO A 241 -3.12 -5.97 4.78
C PRO A 241 -3.68 -4.57 5.02
N PHE A 242 -3.23 -3.57 4.26
CA PHE A 242 -3.78 -2.21 4.25
C PHE A 242 -3.51 -1.45 2.94
N ILE A 243 -4.22 -0.33 2.75
CA ILE A 243 -4.01 0.63 1.67
C ILE A 243 -3.79 2.02 2.27
N VAL A 244 -2.79 2.75 1.73
CA VAL A 244 -2.54 4.17 2.03
C VAL A 244 -2.80 4.99 0.78
N ILE A 245 -3.79 5.87 0.82
CA ILE A 245 -4.10 6.82 -0.25
C ILE A 245 -3.14 8.00 -0.11
N LEU A 246 -2.38 8.29 -1.18
CA LEU A 246 -1.36 9.35 -1.14
C LEU A 246 -1.94 10.74 -1.43
N ASP A 247 -3.05 10.81 -2.17
CA ASP A 247 -3.75 12.06 -2.43
C ASP A 247 -4.63 12.45 -1.22
N ILE A 248 -4.24 13.53 -0.55
CA ILE A 248 -4.91 14.00 0.67
C ILE A 248 -6.33 14.50 0.37
N ASN A 249 -6.58 15.13 -0.79
CA ASN A 249 -7.89 15.65 -1.14
C ASN A 249 -8.89 14.50 -1.38
N ILE A 250 -8.43 13.46 -2.07
CA ILE A 250 -9.23 12.23 -2.27
C ILE A 250 -9.48 11.52 -0.95
N LEU A 251 -8.47 11.47 -0.08
CA LEU A 251 -8.62 10.88 1.24
C LEU A 251 -9.68 11.59 2.06
N GLU A 252 -9.60 12.92 2.16
CA GLU A 252 -10.54 13.74 2.93
C GLU A 252 -11.94 13.69 2.35
N LYS A 253 -12.07 13.78 1.01
CA LYS A 253 -13.37 13.81 0.33
C LYS A 253 -14.16 12.50 0.38
N TYR A 254 -13.47 11.34 0.31
CA TYR A 254 -14.11 10.05 0.08
C TYR A 254 -13.94 9.02 1.19
N PHE A 255 -12.99 9.22 2.11
CA PHE A 255 -12.59 8.20 3.09
C PHE A 255 -12.45 8.71 4.53
N MET A 256 -12.49 10.01 4.75
CA MET A 256 -12.62 10.59 6.09
C MET A 256 -14.07 10.99 6.36
N PRO A 257 -14.56 10.78 7.61
CA PRO A 257 -15.88 11.24 8.03
C PRO A 257 -15.94 12.76 8.15
#